data_e204b670309da9565f9b72d20f913fb7
#
_entry.id   e204b670309da9565f9b72d20f913fb7
#
_cell.length_a   1.000
_cell.length_b   1.000
_cell.length_c   1.000
_cell.angle_alpha   90.00
_cell.angle_beta   90.00
_cell.angle_gamma   90.00
#
_symmetry.space_group_name_H-M   'P 1'
#
loop_
_entity.id
_entity.type
_entity.pdbx_description
1 polymer ?
#
loop_
_entity_poly.entity_id
_entity_poly.type
_entity_poly.pdbx_seq_one_letter_code
_entity_poly.pdbx_strand_id
1 'polypeptide(L)'
;MAKEKFERTKPHVNIGTIGHVDHGKTTLTAAITLHLAKKGLSEVKSFDSIDSAPEEKERGITINTAHVEYQTEKRHYAHVDCPGHADYVKNMVTGAAQMDGAIIVVAATDGPMPQTREHILLARQVGVPRLVVFLNKCDLVDDEELLELVEMEIRDLLGKYEFDADNTPIIRGSALGALNDDPKWTPAIDELMEACDTWIPEPQRAVDKPFLMPIEDVFSITGRGTVATGRIETGVIHVGDPVEILGMGAEKLKSVVTGVEMFRKILDEGEAGDNAGLLLRGIDKDEIRRGMVIAKPGSVKPYHHFKGQVYVLSKEEGGRHTPFRNKYRPQFYFRTTDVTGEITLPDGMEMVMPGDHVTIDVKLIADIAMDKGLRFAIREGGRTVGSGQVIEIIDD
;
A
#
# COMPACT_ATOMS: atom_id res chain seq x y z
N MET A 1 24.81 15.20 15.41
CA MET A 1 25.50 14.07 14.78
C MET A 1 25.20 14.12 13.28
N ALA A 2 26.19 13.84 12.42
CA ALA A 2 25.93 13.72 10.98
C ALA A 2 25.01 12.49 10.78
N LYS A 3 23.98 12.62 9.90
CA LYS A 3 23.14 11.46 9.55
C LYS A 3 23.96 10.45 8.76
N GLU A 4 23.70 9.19 8.99
CA GLU A 4 24.28 8.10 8.19
C GLU A 4 23.87 8.20 6.73
N LYS A 5 24.75 7.76 5.84
CA LYS A 5 24.44 7.63 4.41
C LYS A 5 23.89 6.23 4.15
N PHE A 6 22.81 6.17 3.36
CA PHE A 6 22.26 4.89 2.92
C PHE A 6 23.13 4.31 1.81
N GLU A 7 23.52 3.06 1.92
CA GLU A 7 24.26 2.33 0.88
C GLU A 7 23.39 1.23 0.27
N ARG A 8 23.21 1.28 -1.04
CA ARG A 8 22.44 0.27 -1.80
C ARG A 8 23.31 -0.95 -2.05
N THR A 9 23.34 -1.89 -1.12
CA THR A 9 24.14 -3.12 -1.21
C THR A 9 23.34 -4.34 -1.67
N LYS A 10 21.99 -4.27 -1.59
CA LYS A 10 21.06 -5.36 -1.90
C LYS A 10 19.86 -4.83 -2.68
N PRO A 11 19.19 -5.67 -3.48
CA PRO A 11 17.91 -5.30 -4.11
C PRO A 11 16.89 -4.83 -3.06
N HIS A 12 16.24 -3.71 -3.36
CA HIS A 12 15.23 -3.11 -2.49
C HIS A 12 13.82 -3.59 -2.88
N VAL A 13 13.06 -4.07 -1.89
CA VAL A 13 11.71 -4.60 -2.06
C VAL A 13 10.79 -3.97 -1.02
N ASN A 14 9.64 -3.44 -1.47
CA ASN A 14 8.60 -2.96 -0.57
C ASN A 14 7.61 -4.09 -0.31
N ILE A 15 7.45 -4.47 0.94
CA ILE A 15 6.43 -5.43 1.35
C ILE A 15 5.58 -4.83 2.46
N GLY A 16 4.53 -5.53 2.87
CA GLY A 16 3.77 -5.11 4.04
C GLY A 16 2.85 -6.20 4.53
N THR A 17 2.35 -6.01 5.75
CA THR A 17 1.36 -6.85 6.39
C THR A 17 -0.04 -6.32 6.11
N ILE A 18 -0.91 -7.20 5.62
CA ILE A 18 -2.34 -6.95 5.39
C ILE A 18 -3.17 -8.09 5.99
N GLY A 19 -4.45 -7.86 6.23
CA GLY A 19 -5.35 -8.85 6.84
C GLY A 19 -6.28 -8.23 7.87
N HIS A 20 -7.12 -9.05 8.48
CA HIS A 20 -8.16 -8.62 9.41
C HIS A 20 -7.59 -7.94 10.67
N VAL A 21 -8.40 -7.11 11.34
CA VAL A 21 -8.09 -6.58 12.68
C VAL A 21 -7.86 -7.76 13.65
N ASP A 22 -6.98 -7.59 14.62
CA ASP A 22 -6.63 -8.58 15.65
C ASP A 22 -6.02 -9.92 15.16
N HIS A 23 -5.72 -10.05 13.87
CA HIS A 23 -5.00 -11.22 13.35
C HIS A 23 -3.48 -11.18 13.64
N GLY A 24 -2.95 -10.08 14.21
CA GLY A 24 -1.57 -9.98 14.70
C GLY A 24 -0.55 -9.45 13.69
N LYS A 25 -0.96 -8.57 12.77
CA LYS A 25 -0.08 -7.94 11.78
C LYS A 25 1.08 -7.19 12.43
N THR A 26 0.77 -6.23 13.30
CA THR A 26 1.77 -5.42 14.01
C THR A 26 2.66 -6.27 14.93
N THR A 27 2.08 -7.30 15.56
CA THR A 27 2.85 -8.27 16.36
C THR A 27 3.83 -9.04 15.49
N LEU A 28 3.43 -9.45 14.29
CA LEU A 28 4.31 -10.12 13.32
C LEU A 28 5.42 -9.19 12.85
N THR A 29 5.10 -7.94 12.53
CA THR A 29 6.08 -6.91 12.13
C THR A 29 7.12 -6.69 13.24
N ALA A 30 6.70 -6.61 14.51
CA ALA A 30 7.60 -6.52 15.64
C ALA A 30 8.47 -7.78 15.80
N ALA A 31 7.88 -8.98 15.64
CA ALA A 31 8.61 -10.25 15.72
C ALA A 31 9.68 -10.37 14.63
N ILE A 32 9.38 -9.96 13.40
CA ILE A 32 10.34 -9.94 12.28
C ILE A 32 11.53 -9.04 12.62
N THR A 33 11.27 -7.79 13.04
CA THR A 33 12.36 -6.85 13.35
C THR A 33 13.21 -7.34 14.52
N LEU A 34 12.62 -7.90 15.58
CA LEU A 34 13.35 -8.46 16.71
C LEU A 34 14.22 -9.65 16.31
N HIS A 35 13.64 -10.59 15.54
CA HIS A 35 14.36 -11.79 15.11
C HIS A 35 15.54 -11.45 14.19
N LEU A 36 15.35 -10.55 13.23
CA LEU A 36 16.41 -10.10 12.33
C LEU A 36 17.45 -9.22 13.04
N ALA A 37 17.06 -8.44 14.05
CA ALA A 37 18.01 -7.66 14.86
C ALA A 37 19.03 -8.55 15.61
N LYS A 38 18.63 -9.73 16.08
CA LYS A 38 19.54 -10.71 16.68
C LYS A 38 20.61 -11.20 15.71
N LYS A 39 20.31 -11.15 14.41
CA LYS A 39 21.25 -11.48 13.32
C LYS A 39 22.04 -10.26 12.81
N GLY A 40 21.82 -9.07 13.40
CA GLY A 40 22.44 -7.81 12.93
C GLY A 40 21.85 -7.27 11.63
N LEU A 41 20.65 -7.71 11.25
CA LEU A 41 19.99 -7.41 9.97
C LEU A 41 18.82 -6.41 10.10
N SER A 42 18.55 -5.91 11.29
CA SER A 42 17.49 -4.92 11.57
C SER A 42 17.81 -4.12 12.83
N GLU A 43 17.09 -3.00 13.01
CA GLU A 43 16.88 -2.38 14.32
C GLU A 43 15.61 -2.96 14.96
N VAL A 44 15.63 -3.17 16.27
CA VAL A 44 14.44 -3.61 17.01
C VAL A 44 13.37 -2.52 16.98
N LYS A 45 12.17 -2.87 16.52
CA LYS A 45 10.97 -2.04 16.63
C LYS A 45 9.98 -2.74 17.55
N SER A 46 9.69 -2.11 18.69
CA SER A 46 8.66 -2.61 19.61
C SER A 46 7.26 -2.34 19.04
N PHE A 47 6.27 -3.12 19.45
CA PHE A 47 4.86 -2.90 19.12
C PHE A 47 4.46 -1.43 19.32
N ASP A 48 4.74 -0.86 20.50
CA ASP A 48 4.43 0.53 20.86
C ASP A 48 5.16 1.58 20.03
N SER A 49 6.24 1.20 19.33
CA SER A 49 6.99 2.10 18.44
C SER A 49 6.47 2.04 17.00
N ILE A 50 5.77 0.95 16.63
CA ILE A 50 5.08 0.79 15.37
C ILE A 50 3.73 1.51 15.47
N ASP A 51 2.87 1.11 16.40
CA ASP A 51 1.60 1.80 16.72
C ASP A 51 1.87 2.94 17.69
N SER A 52 2.36 4.06 17.18
CA SER A 52 2.91 5.14 17.99
C SER A 52 1.92 6.24 18.35
N ALA A 53 0.83 6.39 17.58
CA ALA A 53 -0.18 7.42 17.80
C ALA A 53 -0.96 7.19 19.10
N PRO A 54 -1.33 8.25 19.84
CA PRO A 54 -2.10 8.11 21.08
C PRO A 54 -3.41 7.34 20.90
N GLU A 55 -4.12 7.57 19.78
CA GLU A 55 -5.39 6.89 19.47
C GLU A 55 -5.18 5.40 19.14
N GLU A 56 -4.05 5.02 18.55
CA GLU A 56 -3.69 3.62 18.29
C GLU A 56 -3.47 2.87 19.60
N LYS A 57 -2.77 3.49 20.54
CA LYS A 57 -2.50 2.93 21.88
C LYS A 57 -3.77 2.80 22.73
N GLU A 58 -4.66 3.80 22.63
CA GLU A 58 -5.93 3.79 23.38
C GLU A 58 -6.88 2.71 22.87
N ARG A 59 -6.95 2.53 21.54
CA ARG A 59 -7.86 1.58 20.89
C ARG A 59 -7.27 0.19 20.70
N GLY A 60 -5.93 0.03 20.80
CA GLY A 60 -5.22 -1.22 20.52
C GLY A 60 -5.29 -1.66 19.07
N ILE A 61 -5.47 -0.72 18.12
CA ILE A 61 -5.56 -1.01 16.68
C ILE A 61 -4.68 -0.06 15.88
N THR A 62 -4.08 -0.54 14.80
CA THR A 62 -3.33 0.28 13.85
C THR A 62 -4.31 1.15 13.05
N ILE A 63 -4.05 2.45 13.02
CA ILE A 63 -4.85 3.47 12.29
C ILE A 63 -4.10 3.96 11.06
N ASN A 64 -2.83 4.32 11.24
CA ASN A 64 -1.96 4.80 10.19
C ASN A 64 -1.02 3.70 9.71
N THR A 65 -0.53 3.83 8.47
CA THR A 65 0.54 2.95 8.00
C THR A 65 1.84 3.28 8.73
N ALA A 66 2.51 2.25 9.24
CA ALA A 66 3.83 2.38 9.83
C ALA A 66 4.88 1.78 8.89
N HIS A 67 6.03 2.45 8.77
CA HIS A 67 7.12 1.99 7.93
C HIS A 67 8.29 1.53 8.79
N VAL A 68 8.73 0.31 8.58
CA VAL A 68 9.93 -0.25 9.22
C VAL A 68 10.92 -0.75 8.17
N GLU A 69 12.20 -0.75 8.51
CA GLU A 69 13.30 -1.18 7.65
C GLU A 69 13.97 -2.41 8.26
N TYR A 70 14.24 -3.40 7.43
CA TYR A 70 15.07 -4.55 7.77
C TYR A 70 15.66 -5.21 6.52
N GLN A 71 16.53 -6.16 6.69
CA GLN A 71 17.13 -6.88 5.58
C GLN A 71 17.26 -8.37 5.89
N THR A 72 17.34 -9.16 4.83
CA THR A 72 17.82 -10.54 4.86
C THR A 72 19.24 -10.59 4.30
N GLU A 73 19.82 -11.77 4.17
CA GLU A 73 21.09 -11.92 3.45
C GLU A 73 20.98 -11.55 1.97
N LYS A 74 19.76 -11.68 1.39
CA LYS A 74 19.51 -11.52 -0.05
C LYS A 74 18.96 -10.14 -0.42
N ARG A 75 18.13 -9.51 0.45
CA ARG A 75 17.32 -8.32 0.11
C ARG A 75 17.27 -7.31 1.24
N HIS A 76 17.06 -6.05 0.85
CA HIS A 76 16.67 -4.95 1.74
C HIS A 76 15.16 -4.71 1.63
N TYR A 77 14.46 -4.65 2.76
CA TYR A 77 13.02 -4.49 2.82
C TYR A 77 12.60 -3.17 3.45
N ALA A 78 11.72 -2.43 2.77
CA ALA A 78 10.83 -1.47 3.39
C ALA A 78 9.51 -2.19 3.68
N HIS A 79 9.10 -2.25 4.93
CA HIS A 79 7.88 -2.93 5.34
C HIS A 79 6.84 -1.93 5.80
N VAL A 80 5.65 -2.01 5.22
CA VAL A 80 4.49 -1.18 5.55
C VAL A 80 3.53 -2.00 6.40
N ASP A 81 3.38 -1.66 7.67
CA ASP A 81 2.33 -2.24 8.52
C ASP A 81 1.01 -1.52 8.26
N CYS A 82 0.02 -2.24 7.74
CA CYS A 82 -1.26 -1.68 7.33
C CYS A 82 -2.35 -1.85 8.38
N PRO A 83 -3.25 -0.86 8.54
CA PRO A 83 -4.41 -1.01 9.41
C PRO A 83 -5.32 -2.15 8.92
N GLY A 84 -5.91 -2.86 9.88
CA GLY A 84 -6.84 -3.97 9.61
C GLY A 84 -8.31 -3.57 9.67
N HIS A 85 -8.64 -2.45 10.30
CA HIS A 85 -10.03 -2.05 10.54
C HIS A 85 -10.66 -1.38 9.30
N ALA A 86 -11.94 -1.68 9.05
CA ALA A 86 -12.68 -1.20 7.88
C ALA A 86 -12.72 0.33 7.75
N ASP A 87 -12.72 1.07 8.87
CA ASP A 87 -12.73 2.55 8.86
C ASP A 87 -11.44 3.15 8.29
N TYR A 88 -10.33 2.40 8.30
CA TYR A 88 -9.01 2.86 7.86
C TYR A 88 -8.55 2.28 6.54
N VAL A 89 -9.47 1.70 5.76
CA VAL A 89 -9.16 1.10 4.45
C VAL A 89 -8.48 2.08 3.50
N LYS A 90 -8.76 3.39 3.60
CA LYS A 90 -8.02 4.41 2.83
C LYS A 90 -6.50 4.32 3.07
N ASN A 91 -6.09 4.19 4.32
CA ASN A 91 -4.68 4.07 4.68
C ASN A 91 -4.12 2.72 4.22
N MET A 92 -4.91 1.64 4.33
CA MET A 92 -4.55 0.32 3.78
C MET A 92 -4.34 0.36 2.26
N VAL A 93 -5.25 0.97 1.50
CA VAL A 93 -5.11 1.09 0.03
C VAL A 93 -3.85 1.88 -0.35
N THR A 94 -3.57 2.97 0.37
CA THR A 94 -2.36 3.75 0.14
C THR A 94 -1.10 2.93 0.44
N GLY A 95 -1.08 2.20 1.55
CA GLY A 95 0.04 1.32 1.89
C GLY A 95 0.21 0.19 0.87
N ALA A 96 -0.87 -0.49 0.50
CA ALA A 96 -0.83 -1.59 -0.47
C ALA A 96 -0.35 -1.14 -1.86
N ALA A 97 -0.69 0.08 -2.29
CA ALA A 97 -0.22 0.63 -3.56
C ALA A 97 1.31 0.81 -3.61
N GLN A 98 1.98 0.80 -2.47
CA GLN A 98 3.43 0.92 -2.37
C GLN A 98 4.15 -0.43 -2.40
N MET A 99 3.44 -1.56 -2.29
CA MET A 99 4.02 -2.88 -2.11
C MET A 99 4.40 -3.56 -3.43
N ASP A 100 5.55 -4.21 -3.43
CA ASP A 100 6.00 -5.14 -4.48
C ASP A 100 5.57 -6.58 -4.19
N GLY A 101 5.14 -6.85 -2.98
CA GLY A 101 4.54 -8.09 -2.48
C GLY A 101 3.92 -7.84 -1.12
N ALA A 102 3.04 -8.72 -0.64
CA ALA A 102 2.43 -8.55 0.68
C ALA A 102 2.36 -9.88 1.45
N ILE A 103 2.38 -9.75 2.78
CA ILE A 103 2.15 -10.85 3.72
C ILE A 103 0.70 -10.74 4.21
N ILE A 104 -0.12 -11.74 3.86
CA ILE A 104 -1.47 -11.90 4.41
C ILE A 104 -1.35 -12.58 5.76
N VAL A 105 -1.81 -11.92 6.81
CA VAL A 105 -1.85 -12.48 8.16
C VAL A 105 -3.28 -12.95 8.46
N VAL A 106 -3.42 -14.24 8.71
CA VAL A 106 -4.71 -14.89 9.07
C VAL A 106 -4.53 -15.60 10.39
N ALA A 107 -5.42 -15.35 11.35
CA ALA A 107 -5.42 -16.12 12.61
C ALA A 107 -6.01 -17.51 12.34
N ALA A 108 -5.30 -18.57 12.77
CA ALA A 108 -5.74 -19.94 12.62
C ALA A 108 -7.04 -20.24 13.39
N THR A 109 -7.30 -19.48 14.47
CA THR A 109 -8.53 -19.58 15.27
C THR A 109 -9.78 -19.08 14.55
N ASP A 110 -9.63 -18.14 13.60
CA ASP A 110 -10.75 -17.39 13.02
C ASP A 110 -10.92 -17.65 11.51
N GLY A 111 -9.84 -18.09 10.86
CA GLY A 111 -9.80 -18.24 9.39
C GLY A 111 -9.90 -16.89 8.64
N PRO A 112 -10.19 -16.91 7.33
CA PRO A 112 -10.32 -15.72 6.52
C PRO A 112 -11.58 -14.91 6.86
N MET A 113 -11.40 -13.76 7.48
CA MET A 113 -12.44 -12.84 7.91
C MET A 113 -12.79 -11.80 6.81
N PRO A 114 -13.87 -10.99 6.95
CA PRO A 114 -14.29 -10.06 5.91
C PRO A 114 -13.21 -9.10 5.43
N GLN A 115 -12.42 -8.49 6.33
CA GLN A 115 -11.33 -7.61 5.91
C GLN A 115 -10.18 -8.37 5.23
N THR A 116 -9.94 -9.65 5.56
CA THR A 116 -8.97 -10.49 4.83
C THR A 116 -9.34 -10.56 3.35
N ARG A 117 -10.64 -10.80 3.06
CA ARG A 117 -11.17 -10.84 1.69
C ARG A 117 -11.02 -9.50 0.99
N GLU A 118 -11.39 -8.41 1.65
CA GLU A 118 -11.26 -7.05 1.10
C GLU A 118 -9.80 -6.68 0.83
N HIS A 119 -8.88 -7.02 1.73
CA HIS A 119 -7.46 -6.71 1.59
C HIS A 119 -6.80 -7.48 0.43
N ILE A 120 -7.16 -8.76 0.22
CA ILE A 120 -6.68 -9.55 -0.93
C ILE A 120 -7.18 -8.92 -2.23
N LEU A 121 -8.48 -8.58 -2.28
CA LEU A 121 -9.07 -7.91 -3.43
C LEU A 121 -8.36 -6.58 -3.74
N LEU A 122 -8.17 -5.73 -2.73
CA LEU A 122 -7.50 -4.44 -2.89
C LEU A 122 -6.04 -4.60 -3.31
N ALA A 123 -5.31 -5.55 -2.73
CA ALA A 123 -3.95 -5.86 -3.15
C ALA A 123 -3.88 -6.24 -4.65
N ARG A 124 -4.85 -7.05 -5.11
CA ARG A 124 -4.96 -7.38 -6.54
C ARG A 124 -5.21 -6.14 -7.41
N GLN A 125 -6.11 -5.26 -6.97
CA GLN A 125 -6.49 -4.05 -7.70
C GLN A 125 -5.35 -3.04 -7.82
N VAL A 126 -4.59 -2.81 -6.74
CA VAL A 126 -3.44 -1.91 -6.78
C VAL A 126 -2.22 -2.53 -7.47
N GLY A 127 -2.30 -3.82 -7.82
CA GLY A 127 -1.30 -4.50 -8.64
C GLY A 127 -0.18 -5.18 -7.86
N VAL A 128 -0.40 -5.54 -6.60
CA VAL A 128 0.52 -6.42 -5.85
C VAL A 128 0.65 -7.74 -6.60
N PRO A 129 1.84 -8.13 -7.06
CA PRO A 129 2.00 -9.27 -7.96
C PRO A 129 1.88 -10.62 -7.25
N ARG A 130 2.35 -10.70 -6.00
CA ARG A 130 2.41 -11.94 -5.22
C ARG A 130 2.15 -11.71 -3.73
N LEU A 131 1.54 -12.71 -3.11
CA LEU A 131 1.26 -12.75 -1.68
C LEU A 131 2.02 -13.92 -1.04
N VAL A 132 2.39 -13.75 0.23
CA VAL A 132 2.82 -14.83 1.12
C VAL A 132 1.82 -14.86 2.27
N VAL A 133 1.44 -16.03 2.75
CA VAL A 133 0.49 -16.16 3.86
C VAL A 133 1.23 -16.53 5.14
N PHE A 134 0.95 -15.83 6.21
CA PHE A 134 1.35 -16.21 7.55
C PHE A 134 0.10 -16.62 8.35
N LEU A 135 -0.06 -17.94 8.57
CA LEU A 135 -1.12 -18.50 9.40
C LEU A 135 -0.70 -18.35 10.86
N ASN A 136 -1.21 -17.30 11.49
CA ASN A 136 -0.82 -16.87 12.83
C ASN A 136 -1.66 -17.53 13.92
N LYS A 137 -1.21 -17.45 15.17
CA LYS A 137 -1.88 -17.99 16.37
C LYS A 137 -2.02 -19.52 16.34
N CYS A 138 -1.13 -20.22 15.64
CA CYS A 138 -1.11 -21.69 15.64
C CYS A 138 -0.78 -22.28 17.02
N ASP A 139 -0.27 -21.50 17.96
CA ASP A 139 -0.09 -21.86 19.35
C ASP A 139 -1.40 -22.07 20.12
N LEU A 140 -2.52 -21.57 19.59
CA LEU A 140 -3.86 -21.68 20.17
C LEU A 140 -4.71 -22.80 19.54
N VAL A 141 -4.16 -23.52 18.56
CA VAL A 141 -4.89 -24.56 17.82
C VAL A 141 -4.08 -25.87 17.86
N ASP A 142 -4.63 -26.86 18.55
CA ASP A 142 -4.01 -28.20 18.66
C ASP A 142 -4.55 -29.19 17.59
N ASP A 143 -5.58 -28.80 16.84
CA ASP A 143 -6.24 -29.63 15.83
C ASP A 143 -5.63 -29.38 14.44
N GLU A 144 -4.91 -30.39 13.94
CA GLU A 144 -4.27 -30.36 12.63
C GLU A 144 -5.29 -30.29 11.49
N GLU A 145 -6.44 -30.97 11.61
CA GLU A 145 -7.50 -30.94 10.59
C GLU A 145 -8.09 -29.52 10.43
N LEU A 146 -8.19 -28.79 11.54
CA LEU A 146 -8.65 -27.40 11.52
C LEU A 146 -7.64 -26.49 10.82
N LEU A 147 -6.33 -26.67 11.06
CA LEU A 147 -5.29 -25.90 10.37
C LEU A 147 -5.33 -26.16 8.85
N GLU A 148 -5.47 -27.42 8.44
CA GLU A 148 -5.60 -27.79 7.02
C GLU A 148 -6.85 -27.18 6.38
N LEU A 149 -7.97 -27.17 7.09
CA LEU A 149 -9.22 -26.57 6.61
C LEU A 149 -9.06 -25.06 6.38
N VAL A 150 -8.44 -24.34 7.32
CA VAL A 150 -8.18 -22.92 7.19
C VAL A 150 -7.25 -22.63 6.02
N GLU A 151 -6.22 -23.45 5.80
CA GLU A 151 -5.34 -23.32 4.62
C GLU A 151 -6.11 -23.51 3.32
N MET A 152 -7.01 -24.48 3.25
CA MET A 152 -7.87 -24.70 2.07
C MET A 152 -8.75 -23.48 1.79
N GLU A 153 -9.39 -22.91 2.81
CA GLU A 153 -10.20 -21.70 2.68
C GLU A 153 -9.37 -20.49 2.17
N ILE A 154 -8.14 -20.36 2.65
CA ILE A 154 -7.23 -19.32 2.18
C ILE A 154 -6.87 -19.53 0.71
N ARG A 155 -6.55 -20.76 0.29
CA ARG A 155 -6.24 -21.10 -1.11
C ARG A 155 -7.42 -20.82 -2.03
N ASP A 156 -8.63 -21.24 -1.64
CA ASP A 156 -9.85 -20.95 -2.40
C ASP A 156 -10.06 -19.44 -2.57
N LEU A 157 -9.81 -18.67 -1.50
CA LEU A 157 -9.92 -17.22 -1.54
C LEU A 157 -8.87 -16.57 -2.46
N LEU A 158 -7.61 -17.03 -2.40
CA LEU A 158 -6.54 -16.57 -3.30
C LEU A 158 -6.89 -16.85 -4.76
N GLY A 159 -7.37 -18.07 -5.06
CA GLY A 159 -7.78 -18.46 -6.41
C GLY A 159 -8.95 -17.62 -6.93
N LYS A 160 -9.93 -17.30 -6.08
CA LYS A 160 -11.06 -16.43 -6.42
C LYS A 160 -10.60 -15.03 -6.88
N TYR A 161 -9.54 -14.50 -6.28
CA TYR A 161 -8.99 -13.20 -6.65
C TYR A 161 -7.78 -13.28 -7.59
N GLU A 162 -7.66 -14.39 -8.32
CA GLU A 162 -6.67 -14.61 -9.37
C GLU A 162 -5.19 -14.52 -8.90
N PHE A 163 -4.92 -14.85 -7.66
CA PHE A 163 -3.57 -15.15 -7.19
C PHE A 163 -3.25 -16.63 -7.42
N ASP A 164 -1.96 -16.95 -7.49
CA ASP A 164 -1.49 -18.34 -7.65
C ASP A 164 -1.71 -19.13 -6.34
N ALA A 165 -2.93 -19.67 -6.19
CA ALA A 165 -3.38 -20.33 -4.97
C ALA A 165 -2.56 -21.58 -4.63
N ASP A 166 -2.18 -22.37 -5.65
CA ASP A 166 -1.52 -23.67 -5.45
C ASP A 166 -0.08 -23.50 -4.97
N ASN A 167 0.63 -22.49 -5.50
CA ASN A 167 2.04 -22.28 -5.22
C ASN A 167 2.31 -21.20 -4.15
N THR A 168 1.30 -20.43 -3.73
CA THR A 168 1.48 -19.41 -2.70
C THR A 168 1.95 -20.05 -1.38
N PRO A 169 3.11 -19.63 -0.84
CA PRO A 169 3.60 -20.13 0.44
C PRO A 169 2.64 -19.79 1.58
N ILE A 170 2.33 -20.77 2.42
CA ILE A 170 1.57 -20.59 3.66
C ILE A 170 2.47 -21.08 4.80
N ILE A 171 2.86 -20.18 5.67
CA ILE A 171 3.74 -20.45 6.81
C ILE A 171 2.90 -20.46 8.08
N ARG A 172 2.94 -21.57 8.81
CA ARG A 172 2.28 -21.73 10.12
C ARG A 172 3.17 -21.19 11.22
N GLY A 173 2.62 -20.35 12.10
CA GLY A 173 3.42 -19.76 13.17
C GLY A 173 2.60 -19.12 14.28
N SER A 174 3.34 -18.63 15.26
CA SER A 174 2.83 -17.74 16.30
C SER A 174 3.72 -16.49 16.36
N ALA A 175 3.19 -15.36 15.90
CA ALA A 175 3.91 -14.09 15.98
C ALA A 175 4.24 -13.70 17.43
N LEU A 176 3.31 -13.94 18.36
CA LEU A 176 3.52 -13.68 19.78
C LEU A 176 4.57 -14.63 20.38
N GLY A 177 4.50 -15.91 20.02
CA GLY A 177 5.52 -16.88 20.43
C GLY A 177 6.91 -16.50 19.93
N ALA A 178 7.03 -16.12 18.66
CA ALA A 178 8.29 -15.67 18.08
C ALA A 178 8.79 -14.35 18.71
N LEU A 179 7.88 -13.41 19.01
CA LEU A 179 8.21 -12.16 19.72
C LEU A 179 8.74 -12.41 21.13
N ASN A 180 8.22 -13.44 21.80
CA ASN A 180 8.67 -13.90 23.12
C ASN A 180 9.89 -14.84 23.06
N ASP A 181 10.50 -15.01 21.88
CA ASP A 181 11.68 -15.83 21.67
C ASP A 181 11.47 -17.33 21.94
N ASP A 182 10.26 -17.82 21.74
CA ASP A 182 9.96 -19.25 21.88
C ASP A 182 10.64 -20.03 20.74
N PRO A 183 11.55 -20.98 21.06
CA PRO A 183 12.30 -21.75 20.06
C PRO A 183 11.41 -22.62 19.16
N LYS A 184 10.15 -22.86 19.53
CA LYS A 184 9.18 -23.56 18.69
C LYS A 184 8.72 -22.66 17.53
N TRP A 185 8.60 -21.35 17.75
CA TRP A 185 7.95 -20.42 16.82
C TRP A 185 8.90 -19.48 16.07
N THR A 186 10.10 -19.25 16.62
CA THR A 186 11.13 -18.42 15.94
C THR A 186 11.52 -18.92 14.55
N PRO A 187 11.61 -20.25 14.26
CA PRO A 187 11.93 -20.73 12.92
C PRO A 187 10.90 -20.34 11.85
N ALA A 188 9.64 -20.13 12.22
CA ALA A 188 8.60 -19.69 11.29
C ALA A 188 8.88 -18.29 10.71
N ILE A 189 9.60 -17.43 11.45
CA ILE A 189 10.02 -16.12 10.94
C ILE A 189 11.10 -16.28 9.86
N ASP A 190 12.04 -17.21 10.02
CA ASP A 190 13.05 -17.50 9.00
C ASP A 190 12.41 -18.08 7.74
N GLU A 191 11.45 -19.00 7.89
CA GLU A 191 10.69 -19.58 6.79
C GLU A 191 9.88 -18.51 6.05
N LEU A 192 9.23 -17.59 6.78
CA LEU A 192 8.50 -16.47 6.20
C LEU A 192 9.43 -15.57 5.38
N MET A 193 10.59 -15.21 5.92
CA MET A 193 11.54 -14.35 5.22
C MET A 193 12.15 -15.03 3.99
N GLU A 194 12.45 -16.33 4.07
CA GLU A 194 12.90 -17.11 2.91
C GLU A 194 11.81 -17.20 1.83
N ALA A 195 10.55 -17.36 2.23
CA ALA A 195 9.41 -17.31 1.30
C ALA A 195 9.30 -15.93 0.64
N CYS A 196 9.46 -14.84 1.38
CA CYS A 196 9.48 -13.50 0.81
C CYS A 196 10.65 -13.31 -0.17
N ASP A 197 11.84 -13.79 0.17
CA ASP A 197 13.04 -13.68 -0.67
C ASP A 197 12.92 -14.46 -1.99
N THR A 198 12.24 -15.59 -1.99
CA THR A 198 12.19 -16.52 -3.14
C THR A 198 10.92 -16.40 -3.96
N TRP A 199 9.78 -16.13 -3.32
CA TRP A 199 8.48 -16.10 -3.98
C TRP A 199 8.11 -14.74 -4.53
N ILE A 200 8.41 -13.64 -3.80
CA ILE A 200 8.13 -12.29 -4.28
C ILE A 200 9.16 -11.94 -5.37
N PRO A 201 8.72 -11.58 -6.60
CA PRO A 201 9.66 -11.25 -7.66
C PRO A 201 10.44 -9.97 -7.33
N GLU A 202 11.65 -9.88 -7.85
CA GLU A 202 12.40 -8.62 -7.84
C GLU A 202 11.67 -7.60 -8.72
N PRO A 203 11.30 -6.43 -8.17
CA PRO A 203 10.50 -5.48 -8.89
C PRO A 203 11.29 -4.78 -10.00
N GLN A 204 10.67 -4.66 -11.17
CA GLN A 204 11.22 -3.85 -12.25
C GLN A 204 10.96 -2.37 -11.97
N ARG A 205 12.01 -1.59 -11.80
CA ARG A 205 11.92 -0.16 -11.47
C ARG A 205 11.89 0.68 -12.75
N ALA A 206 10.94 1.59 -12.84
CA ALA A 206 10.76 2.49 -13.99
C ALA A 206 11.68 3.73 -13.86
N VAL A 207 12.99 3.51 -13.74
CA VAL A 207 13.99 4.58 -13.53
C VAL A 207 14.19 5.47 -14.77
N ASP A 208 13.93 4.95 -15.96
CA ASP A 208 14.10 5.69 -17.23
C ASP A 208 12.94 6.67 -17.52
N LYS A 209 11.85 6.61 -16.75
CA LYS A 209 10.72 7.53 -16.89
C LYS A 209 10.97 8.85 -16.14
N PRO A 210 10.24 9.93 -16.47
CA PRO A 210 10.27 11.16 -15.68
C PRO A 210 9.95 10.90 -14.21
N PHE A 211 10.62 11.62 -13.31
CA PHE A 211 10.39 11.49 -11.87
C PHE A 211 8.94 11.80 -11.49
N LEU A 212 8.36 10.95 -10.67
CA LEU A 212 7.03 11.10 -10.05
C LEU A 212 7.01 10.45 -8.68
N MET A 213 6.56 11.20 -7.68
CA MET A 213 6.32 10.71 -6.31
C MET A 213 4.96 11.23 -5.80
N PRO A 214 3.97 10.37 -5.58
CA PRO A 214 2.74 10.73 -4.86
C PRO A 214 3.04 11.06 -3.40
N ILE A 215 2.46 12.15 -2.88
CA ILE A 215 2.63 12.56 -1.49
C ILE A 215 1.74 11.70 -0.60
N GLU A 216 2.35 11.05 0.39
CA GLU A 216 1.68 10.25 1.41
C GLU A 216 1.50 11.06 2.70
N ASP A 217 2.55 11.74 3.15
CA ASP A 217 2.52 12.57 4.33
C ASP A 217 3.43 13.80 4.20
N VAL A 218 3.20 14.81 5.05
CA VAL A 218 3.94 16.07 5.03
C VAL A 218 4.31 16.49 6.45
N PHE A 219 5.59 16.76 6.65
CA PHE A 219 6.14 17.20 7.93
C PHE A 219 6.86 18.53 7.82
N SER A 220 6.87 19.29 8.91
CA SER A 220 7.79 20.42 9.07
C SER A 220 8.93 20.02 10.01
N ILE A 221 10.17 20.23 9.57
CA ILE A 221 11.35 20.04 10.42
C ILE A 221 11.93 21.40 10.75
N THR A 222 11.98 21.73 12.05
CA THR A 222 12.54 22.99 12.52
C THR A 222 13.97 23.21 11.99
N GLY A 223 14.19 24.33 11.33
CA GLY A 223 15.48 24.69 10.74
C GLY A 223 15.83 23.99 9.40
N ARG A 224 14.99 23.10 8.89
CA ARG A 224 15.21 22.38 7.61
C ARG A 224 14.12 22.63 6.57
N GLY A 225 12.89 22.98 7.00
CA GLY A 225 11.76 23.25 6.12
C GLY A 225 10.76 22.09 6.02
N THR A 226 10.01 22.08 4.95
CA THR A 226 8.95 21.07 4.69
C THR A 226 9.54 19.83 4.04
N VAL A 227 9.11 18.68 4.54
CA VAL A 227 9.44 17.35 4.02
C VAL A 227 8.15 16.69 3.55
N ALA A 228 8.11 16.29 2.29
CA ALA A 228 7.06 15.44 1.77
C ALA A 228 7.57 14.00 1.65
N THR A 229 6.80 13.04 2.13
CA THR A 229 7.14 11.62 2.03
C THR A 229 6.23 10.90 1.07
N GLY A 230 6.75 9.84 0.47
CA GLY A 230 6.02 8.95 -0.41
C GLY A 230 6.95 7.92 -1.06
N ARG A 231 6.36 6.97 -1.76
CA ARG A 231 7.12 6.07 -2.63
C ARG A 231 7.36 6.74 -3.98
N ILE A 232 8.59 6.75 -4.44
CA ILE A 232 8.91 7.18 -5.81
C ILE A 232 8.31 6.16 -6.78
N GLU A 233 7.35 6.60 -7.59
CA GLU A 233 6.62 5.73 -8.55
C GLU A 233 7.47 5.50 -9.81
N THR A 234 8.08 6.57 -10.33
CA THR A 234 8.94 6.52 -11.53
C THR A 234 10.11 7.49 -11.43
N GLY A 235 11.16 7.20 -12.21
CA GLY A 235 12.29 8.10 -12.42
C GLY A 235 13.31 8.10 -11.28
N VAL A 236 14.18 9.09 -11.35
CA VAL A 236 15.25 9.35 -10.38
C VAL A 236 15.19 10.83 -9.99
N ILE A 237 15.53 11.15 -8.74
CA ILE A 237 15.59 12.51 -8.19
C ILE A 237 16.90 12.74 -7.45
N HIS A 238 17.53 13.89 -7.70
CA HIS A 238 18.76 14.31 -7.04
C HIS A 238 18.54 15.57 -6.21
N VAL A 239 19.43 15.78 -5.25
CA VAL A 239 19.51 17.07 -4.55
C VAL A 239 19.88 18.14 -5.56
N GLY A 240 19.09 19.23 -5.58
CA GLY A 240 19.23 20.33 -6.54
C GLY A 240 18.25 20.27 -7.71
N ASP A 241 17.56 19.17 -7.93
CA ASP A 241 16.60 19.03 -9.01
C ASP A 241 15.37 19.93 -8.79
N PRO A 242 14.93 20.63 -9.86
CA PRO A 242 13.66 21.36 -9.84
C PRO A 242 12.49 20.38 -9.93
N VAL A 243 11.43 20.66 -9.18
CA VAL A 243 10.20 19.88 -9.18
C VAL A 243 8.97 20.75 -9.24
N GLU A 244 7.87 20.18 -9.73
CA GLU A 244 6.52 20.73 -9.66
C GLU A 244 5.68 19.89 -8.72
N ILE A 245 4.82 20.57 -7.94
CA ILE A 245 3.85 19.93 -7.04
C ILE A 245 2.46 20.30 -7.54
N LEU A 246 1.61 19.29 -7.77
CA LEU A 246 0.32 19.49 -8.43
C LEU A 246 -0.72 18.44 -8.01
N GLY A 247 -1.98 18.76 -8.29
CA GLY A 247 -3.13 17.90 -8.01
C GLY A 247 -4.02 18.42 -6.89
N MET A 248 -5.12 17.75 -6.64
CA MET A 248 -6.12 18.07 -5.62
C MET A 248 -6.78 19.45 -5.77
N GLY A 249 -6.89 19.95 -7.03
CA GLY A 249 -7.48 21.26 -7.33
C GLY A 249 -6.67 22.47 -6.85
N ALA A 250 -5.45 22.26 -6.38
CA ALA A 250 -4.56 23.32 -5.95
C ALA A 250 -3.78 23.93 -7.13
N GLU A 251 -3.34 25.20 -6.97
CA GLU A 251 -2.41 25.80 -7.91
C GLU A 251 -1.10 25.01 -7.95
N LYS A 252 -0.50 24.95 -9.13
CA LYS A 252 0.78 24.30 -9.33
C LYS A 252 1.91 25.07 -8.65
N LEU A 253 2.62 24.41 -7.75
CA LEU A 253 3.77 24.96 -7.06
C LEU A 253 5.07 24.49 -7.71
N LYS A 254 6.11 25.32 -7.59
CA LYS A 254 7.47 25.00 -8.03
C LYS A 254 8.41 25.01 -6.85
N SER A 255 9.29 24.03 -6.79
CA SER A 255 10.29 23.91 -5.73
C SER A 255 11.60 23.32 -6.26
N VAL A 256 12.58 23.23 -5.38
CA VAL A 256 13.84 22.52 -5.59
C VAL A 256 14.05 21.57 -4.43
N VAL A 257 14.44 20.34 -4.73
CA VAL A 257 14.77 19.34 -3.72
C VAL A 257 16.09 19.71 -3.07
N THR A 258 16.09 19.93 -1.75
CA THR A 258 17.28 20.29 -0.98
C THR A 258 17.87 19.12 -0.20
N GLY A 259 17.19 17.98 -0.16
CA GLY A 259 17.67 16.74 0.46
C GLY A 259 16.76 15.59 0.13
N VAL A 260 17.34 14.40 0.04
CA VAL A 260 16.65 13.14 -0.14
C VAL A 260 17.01 12.24 1.04
N GLU A 261 16.01 11.68 1.71
CA GLU A 261 16.22 10.83 2.88
C GLU A 261 15.34 9.57 2.80
N MET A 262 15.83 8.44 3.28
CA MET A 262 15.08 7.21 3.46
C MET A 262 15.45 6.59 4.83
N PHE A 263 14.45 6.27 5.66
CA PHE A 263 14.66 5.73 7.01
C PHE A 263 15.67 6.53 7.87
N ARG A 264 15.57 7.88 7.80
CA ARG A 264 16.45 8.85 8.48
C ARG A 264 17.91 8.87 8.01
N LYS A 265 18.26 8.12 6.97
CA LYS A 265 19.56 8.12 6.30
C LYS A 265 19.52 9.05 5.08
N ILE A 266 20.65 9.68 4.76
CA ILE A 266 20.75 10.57 3.58
C ILE A 266 21.01 9.72 2.34
N LEU A 267 20.32 10.04 1.24
CA LEU A 267 20.61 9.49 -0.09
C LEU A 267 21.22 10.56 -0.97
N ASP A 268 22.13 10.17 -1.86
CA ASP A 268 22.63 11.06 -2.93
C ASP A 268 21.54 11.25 -3.98
N GLU A 269 20.79 10.19 -4.26
CA GLU A 269 19.67 10.16 -5.20
C GLU A 269 18.56 9.24 -4.70
N GLY A 270 17.31 9.57 -5.02
CA GLY A 270 16.15 8.69 -4.84
C GLY A 270 15.74 8.11 -6.19
N GLU A 271 15.41 6.84 -6.23
CA GLU A 271 14.99 6.16 -7.47
C GLU A 271 13.63 5.47 -7.31
N ALA A 272 13.01 5.15 -8.45
CA ALA A 272 11.73 4.44 -8.47
C ALA A 272 11.76 3.22 -7.54
N GLY A 273 10.79 3.15 -6.63
CA GLY A 273 10.68 2.13 -5.60
C GLY A 273 11.11 2.56 -4.21
N ASP A 274 11.89 3.64 -4.05
CA ASP A 274 12.28 4.12 -2.73
C ASP A 274 11.11 4.77 -1.99
N ASN A 275 11.01 4.52 -0.69
CA ASN A 275 10.17 5.26 0.23
C ASN A 275 10.96 6.47 0.75
N ALA A 276 10.86 7.58 0.06
CA ALA A 276 11.72 8.74 0.28
C ALA A 276 10.98 9.90 0.97
N GLY A 277 11.73 10.67 1.75
CA GLY A 277 11.38 12.00 2.21
C GLY A 277 12.16 13.04 1.43
N LEU A 278 11.47 13.93 0.74
CA LEU A 278 12.06 15.02 -0.02
C LEU A 278 11.95 16.33 0.75
N LEU A 279 13.08 16.95 1.02
CA LEU A 279 13.12 18.30 1.58
C LEU A 279 12.89 19.30 0.44
N LEU A 280 11.91 20.18 0.61
CA LEU A 280 11.45 21.12 -0.40
C LEU A 280 11.81 22.55 0.00
N ARG A 281 12.34 23.31 -0.95
CA ARG A 281 12.71 24.73 -0.75
C ARG A 281 11.50 25.63 -0.95
N GLY A 282 11.23 26.52 0.04
CA GLY A 282 10.24 27.58 -0.11
C GLY A 282 8.80 27.10 -0.22
N ILE A 283 8.50 25.95 0.33
CA ILE A 283 7.16 25.38 0.43
C ILE A 283 6.78 25.30 1.90
N ASP A 284 5.64 25.85 2.27
CA ASP A 284 5.07 25.70 3.58
C ASP A 284 4.26 24.40 3.68
N LYS A 285 4.20 23.82 4.89
CA LYS A 285 3.50 22.56 5.12
C LYS A 285 2.03 22.62 4.67
N ASP A 286 1.38 23.75 4.85
CA ASP A 286 -0.06 23.92 4.58
C ASP A 286 -0.37 24.14 3.08
N GLU A 287 0.66 24.37 2.24
CA GLU A 287 0.52 24.52 0.80
C GLU A 287 0.42 23.16 0.07
N ILE A 288 0.94 22.11 0.70
CA ILE A 288 0.96 20.75 0.13
C ILE A 288 0.27 19.75 1.05
N ARG A 289 -0.28 18.71 0.45
CA ARG A 289 -1.01 17.69 1.20
C ARG A 289 -0.98 16.33 0.52
N ARG A 290 -1.32 15.30 1.27
CA ARG A 290 -1.55 13.95 0.76
C ARG A 290 -2.46 13.97 -0.47
N GLY A 291 -2.12 13.19 -1.48
CA GLY A 291 -2.85 13.09 -2.74
C GLY A 291 -2.34 13.98 -3.86
N MET A 292 -1.56 15.03 -3.54
CA MET A 292 -0.77 15.74 -4.54
C MET A 292 0.41 14.87 -4.99
N VAL A 293 1.02 15.23 -6.11
CA VAL A 293 2.24 14.57 -6.59
C VAL A 293 3.38 15.57 -6.75
N ILE A 294 4.59 15.10 -6.51
CA ILE A 294 5.83 15.80 -6.85
C ILE A 294 6.37 15.17 -8.13
N ALA A 295 6.60 15.97 -9.16
CA ALA A 295 6.97 15.49 -10.47
C ALA A 295 8.07 16.34 -11.11
N LYS A 296 8.75 15.75 -12.11
CA LYS A 296 9.64 16.52 -12.99
C LYS A 296 8.83 17.60 -13.69
N PRO A 297 9.33 18.85 -13.78
CA PRO A 297 8.59 19.95 -14.40
C PRO A 297 8.05 19.61 -15.79
N GLY A 298 6.75 19.79 -15.98
CA GLY A 298 6.07 19.58 -17.25
C GLY A 298 5.83 18.13 -17.65
N SER A 299 6.17 17.14 -16.80
CA SER A 299 6.00 15.73 -17.12
C SER A 299 4.58 15.19 -16.86
N VAL A 300 3.82 15.83 -15.98
CA VAL A 300 2.46 15.41 -15.59
C VAL A 300 1.55 16.62 -15.59
N LYS A 301 0.29 16.41 -15.92
CA LYS A 301 -0.79 17.40 -15.80
C LYS A 301 -1.89 16.90 -14.89
N PRO A 302 -2.56 17.80 -14.15
CA PRO A 302 -3.78 17.44 -13.42
C PRO A 302 -4.98 17.43 -14.36
N TYR A 303 -5.90 16.48 -14.16
CA TYR A 303 -7.15 16.34 -14.92
C TYR A 303 -8.28 15.91 -13.98
N HIS A 304 -9.51 16.26 -14.37
CA HIS A 304 -10.71 15.84 -13.64
C HIS A 304 -11.68 15.02 -14.48
N HIS A 305 -11.48 14.94 -15.81
CA HIS A 305 -12.39 14.26 -16.72
C HIS A 305 -11.67 13.14 -17.47
N PHE A 306 -12.21 11.92 -17.39
CA PHE A 306 -11.63 10.76 -18.07
C PHE A 306 -12.67 9.68 -18.38
N LYS A 307 -12.34 8.78 -19.31
CA LYS A 307 -13.02 7.50 -19.45
C LYS A 307 -12.24 6.39 -18.79
N GLY A 308 -12.95 5.55 -18.03
CA GLY A 308 -12.38 4.40 -17.34
C GLY A 308 -13.06 3.10 -17.78
N GLN A 309 -12.25 2.06 -17.96
CA GLN A 309 -12.78 0.70 -18.04
C GLN A 309 -12.90 0.15 -16.64
N VAL A 310 -14.09 -0.29 -16.25
CA VAL A 310 -14.43 -0.67 -14.87
C VAL A 310 -15.02 -2.05 -14.83
N TYR A 311 -14.63 -2.81 -13.81
CA TYR A 311 -15.32 -3.99 -13.32
C TYR A 311 -16.10 -3.63 -12.05
N VAL A 312 -17.38 -3.90 -12.02
CA VAL A 312 -18.25 -3.67 -10.86
C VAL A 312 -18.34 -4.96 -10.07
N LEU A 313 -17.87 -4.93 -8.82
CA LEU A 313 -17.83 -6.11 -7.97
C LEU A 313 -19.24 -6.68 -7.73
N SER A 314 -19.35 -8.00 -7.82
CA SER A 314 -20.57 -8.73 -7.50
C SER A 314 -20.85 -8.73 -5.98
N LYS A 315 -22.05 -9.16 -5.61
CA LYS A 315 -22.43 -9.33 -4.19
C LYS A 315 -21.55 -10.34 -3.47
N GLU A 316 -21.21 -11.43 -4.14
CA GLU A 316 -20.38 -12.53 -3.63
C GLU A 316 -18.93 -12.06 -3.38
N GLU A 317 -18.50 -11.03 -4.09
CA GLU A 317 -17.18 -10.39 -3.92
C GLU A 317 -17.19 -9.28 -2.87
N GLY A 318 -18.31 -9.07 -2.19
CA GLY A 318 -18.47 -8.00 -1.19
C GLY A 318 -18.86 -6.65 -1.77
N GLY A 319 -19.15 -6.60 -3.08
CA GLY A 319 -19.57 -5.40 -3.80
C GLY A 319 -21.03 -4.99 -3.55
N ARG A 320 -21.62 -4.32 -4.54
CA ARG A 320 -23.01 -3.85 -4.48
C ARG A 320 -24.02 -5.00 -4.61
N HIS A 321 -25.21 -4.79 -4.08
CA HIS A 321 -26.36 -5.67 -4.24
C HIS A 321 -27.35 -5.15 -5.30
N THR A 322 -27.21 -3.87 -5.66
CA THR A 322 -28.12 -3.17 -6.55
C THR A 322 -27.34 -2.50 -7.68
N PRO A 323 -27.95 -2.38 -8.87
CA PRO A 323 -27.34 -1.64 -9.97
C PRO A 323 -27.18 -0.16 -9.61
N PHE A 324 -26.29 0.52 -10.33
CA PHE A 324 -26.22 1.97 -10.31
C PHE A 324 -26.61 2.55 -11.68
N ARG A 325 -26.99 3.81 -11.69
CA ARG A 325 -27.47 4.54 -12.87
C ARG A 325 -26.61 5.77 -13.13
N ASN A 326 -26.91 6.48 -14.20
CA ASN A 326 -26.33 7.78 -14.50
C ASN A 326 -26.34 8.72 -13.29
N LYS A 327 -25.30 9.55 -13.17
CA LYS A 327 -25.07 10.49 -12.07
C LYS A 327 -24.79 9.83 -10.73
N TYR A 328 -24.39 8.56 -10.72
CA TYR A 328 -23.87 7.92 -9.54
C TYR A 328 -22.57 8.59 -9.10
N ARG A 329 -22.42 8.89 -7.81
CA ARG A 329 -21.33 9.71 -7.26
C ARG A 329 -20.57 8.98 -6.15
N PRO A 330 -19.77 7.96 -6.49
CA PRO A 330 -18.90 7.27 -5.54
C PRO A 330 -17.59 8.02 -5.31
N GLN A 331 -16.74 7.46 -4.43
CA GLN A 331 -15.36 7.88 -4.25
C GLN A 331 -14.43 7.05 -5.14
N PHE A 332 -13.55 7.75 -5.85
CA PHE A 332 -12.49 7.18 -6.67
C PHE A 332 -11.17 7.30 -5.92
N TYR A 333 -10.51 6.17 -5.72
CA TYR A 333 -9.21 6.08 -5.04
C TYR A 333 -8.11 5.96 -6.07
N PHE A 334 -7.25 6.96 -6.14
CA PHE A 334 -6.07 7.00 -7.00
C PHE A 334 -4.83 7.18 -6.15
N ARG A 335 -3.79 6.37 -6.34
CA ARG A 335 -2.53 6.51 -5.60
C ARG A 335 -2.77 6.70 -4.08
N THR A 336 -2.46 7.89 -3.57
CA THR A 336 -2.58 8.23 -2.15
C THR A 336 -3.83 9.03 -1.79
N THR A 337 -4.75 9.25 -2.75
CA THR A 337 -5.93 10.10 -2.55
C THR A 337 -7.24 9.43 -2.93
N ASP A 338 -8.33 9.99 -2.44
CA ASP A 338 -9.69 9.72 -2.86
C ASP A 338 -10.38 11.02 -3.30
N VAL A 339 -11.15 10.95 -4.37
CA VAL A 339 -11.91 12.07 -4.93
C VAL A 339 -13.29 11.57 -5.35
N THR A 340 -14.33 12.34 -5.00
CA THR A 340 -15.68 12.06 -5.50
C THR A 340 -15.75 12.33 -7.00
N GLY A 341 -16.37 11.41 -7.75
CA GLY A 341 -16.59 11.59 -9.18
C GLY A 341 -18.02 11.25 -9.57
N GLU A 342 -18.57 11.97 -10.54
CA GLU A 342 -19.85 11.68 -11.14
C GLU A 342 -19.67 10.78 -12.37
N ILE A 343 -20.41 9.68 -12.42
CA ILE A 343 -20.37 8.71 -13.52
C ILE A 343 -21.47 9.02 -14.53
N THR A 344 -21.08 9.09 -15.81
CA THR A 344 -21.98 9.06 -16.95
C THR A 344 -21.83 7.72 -17.67
N LEU A 345 -22.95 7.06 -17.92
CA LEU A 345 -23.00 5.78 -18.63
C LEU A 345 -23.02 6.00 -20.14
N PRO A 346 -22.55 5.02 -20.94
CA PRO A 346 -22.67 5.07 -22.40
C PRO A 346 -24.11 5.23 -22.86
N ASP A 347 -24.31 5.84 -24.04
CA ASP A 347 -25.61 6.01 -24.64
C ASP A 347 -26.36 4.66 -24.81
N GLY A 348 -27.63 4.65 -24.40
CA GLY A 348 -28.46 3.45 -24.44
C GLY A 348 -28.31 2.52 -23.22
N MET A 349 -27.40 2.79 -22.31
CA MET A 349 -27.24 2.03 -21.04
C MET A 349 -27.98 2.74 -19.92
N GLU A 350 -29.05 2.15 -19.40
CA GLU A 350 -29.82 2.74 -18.29
C GLU A 350 -29.20 2.48 -16.92
N MET A 351 -28.53 1.34 -16.75
CA MET A 351 -27.94 0.91 -15.50
C MET A 351 -26.77 -0.06 -15.71
N VAL A 352 -25.93 -0.20 -14.71
CA VAL A 352 -24.82 -1.18 -14.63
C VAL A 352 -25.10 -2.12 -13.46
N MET A 353 -25.01 -3.42 -13.72
CA MET A 353 -25.24 -4.47 -12.73
C MET A 353 -23.94 -4.83 -11.99
N PRO A 354 -24.04 -5.30 -10.75
CA PRO A 354 -22.93 -6.01 -10.10
C PRO A 354 -22.44 -7.18 -10.97
N GLY A 355 -21.13 -7.28 -11.20
CA GLY A 355 -20.51 -8.26 -12.09
C GLY A 355 -20.23 -7.77 -13.52
N ASP A 356 -20.71 -6.59 -13.88
CA ASP A 356 -20.54 -6.05 -15.24
C ASP A 356 -19.12 -5.46 -15.44
N HIS A 357 -18.66 -5.59 -16.70
CA HIS A 357 -17.55 -4.80 -17.24
C HIS A 357 -18.11 -3.68 -18.11
N VAL A 358 -17.73 -2.44 -17.82
CA VAL A 358 -18.28 -1.26 -18.49
C VAL A 358 -17.23 -0.18 -18.69
N THR A 359 -17.31 0.53 -19.80
CA THR A 359 -16.59 1.81 -19.97
C THR A 359 -17.49 2.93 -19.46
N ILE A 360 -16.99 3.71 -18.51
CA ILE A 360 -17.69 4.85 -17.93
C ILE A 360 -16.97 6.15 -18.24
N ASP A 361 -17.72 7.23 -18.34
CA ASP A 361 -17.22 8.60 -18.37
C ASP A 361 -17.32 9.17 -16.95
N VAL A 362 -16.25 9.78 -16.46
CA VAL A 362 -16.14 10.23 -15.06
C VAL A 362 -15.66 11.66 -14.98
N LYS A 363 -16.42 12.49 -14.25
CA LYS A 363 -16.01 13.84 -13.86
C LYS A 363 -15.75 13.90 -12.36
N LEU A 364 -14.48 14.11 -11.99
CA LEU A 364 -14.06 14.30 -10.60
C LEU A 364 -14.37 15.71 -10.11
N ILE A 365 -14.58 15.87 -8.81
CA ILE A 365 -14.80 17.20 -8.20
C ILE A 365 -13.50 18.00 -8.03
N ALA A 366 -12.34 17.37 -8.22
CA ALA A 366 -11.03 18.01 -8.14
C ALA A 366 -10.06 17.37 -9.13
N ASP A 367 -9.14 18.18 -9.66
CA ASP A 367 -8.10 17.71 -10.56
C ASP A 367 -7.10 16.83 -9.81
N ILE A 368 -6.71 15.72 -10.41
CA ILE A 368 -5.64 14.84 -9.91
C ILE A 368 -4.60 14.62 -11.00
N ALA A 369 -3.36 14.36 -10.60
CA ALA A 369 -2.32 13.93 -11.53
C ALA A 369 -2.69 12.58 -12.14
N MET A 370 -2.91 12.55 -13.46
CA MET A 370 -3.50 11.40 -14.14
C MET A 370 -2.75 11.09 -15.43
N ASP A 371 -2.55 9.80 -15.67
CA ASP A 371 -2.03 9.25 -16.92
C ASP A 371 -2.93 8.11 -17.41
N LYS A 372 -2.90 7.87 -18.72
CA LYS A 372 -3.56 6.70 -19.30
C LYS A 372 -2.97 5.42 -18.73
N GLY A 373 -3.81 4.48 -18.31
CA GLY A 373 -3.43 3.24 -17.63
C GLY A 373 -3.40 3.35 -16.10
N LEU A 374 -3.60 4.55 -15.52
CA LEU A 374 -3.68 4.72 -14.08
C LEU A 374 -4.85 3.91 -13.52
N ARG A 375 -4.57 3.04 -12.56
CA ARG A 375 -5.59 2.21 -11.88
C ARG A 375 -6.28 3.00 -10.78
N PHE A 376 -7.53 2.63 -10.53
CA PHE A 376 -8.33 3.19 -9.44
C PHE A 376 -9.29 2.15 -8.86
N ALA A 377 -9.65 2.35 -7.59
CA ALA A 377 -10.73 1.65 -6.94
C ALA A 377 -11.94 2.60 -6.78
N ILE A 378 -13.15 2.03 -6.85
CA ILE A 378 -14.42 2.74 -6.61
C ILE A 378 -14.98 2.27 -5.28
N ARG A 379 -15.30 3.20 -4.39
CA ARG A 379 -15.83 2.89 -3.05
C ARG A 379 -17.11 3.66 -2.74
N GLU A 380 -17.98 3.00 -2.00
CA GLU A 380 -19.24 3.57 -1.49
C GLU A 380 -19.54 3.01 -0.10
N GLY A 381 -19.89 3.86 0.85
CA GLY A 381 -20.32 3.43 2.18
C GLY A 381 -19.31 2.53 2.91
N GLY A 382 -18.00 2.80 2.74
CA GLY A 382 -16.93 2.03 3.36
C GLY A 382 -16.57 0.70 2.65
N ARG A 383 -17.19 0.40 1.50
CA ARG A 383 -16.96 -0.84 0.72
C ARG A 383 -16.36 -0.53 -0.65
N THR A 384 -15.50 -1.40 -1.12
CA THR A 384 -15.06 -1.39 -2.51
C THR A 384 -16.16 -1.99 -3.38
N VAL A 385 -16.62 -1.22 -4.37
CA VAL A 385 -17.74 -1.59 -5.25
C VAL A 385 -17.32 -1.79 -6.69
N GLY A 386 -16.10 -1.43 -7.02
CA GLY A 386 -15.54 -1.63 -8.36
C GLY A 386 -14.08 -1.25 -8.43
N SER A 387 -13.46 -1.59 -9.53
CA SER A 387 -12.11 -1.20 -9.88
C SER A 387 -11.98 -0.96 -11.37
N GLY A 388 -11.00 -0.17 -11.76
CA GLY A 388 -10.78 0.12 -13.15
C GLY A 388 -9.44 0.78 -13.44
N GLN A 389 -9.29 1.14 -14.71
CA GLN A 389 -8.15 1.92 -15.17
C GLN A 389 -8.58 3.02 -16.13
N VAL A 390 -7.85 4.10 -16.15
CA VAL A 390 -8.04 5.22 -17.08
C VAL A 390 -7.64 4.76 -18.48
N ILE A 391 -8.55 4.84 -19.42
CA ILE A 391 -8.30 4.47 -20.83
C ILE A 391 -8.17 5.68 -21.74
N GLU A 392 -8.80 6.79 -21.38
CA GLU A 392 -8.77 8.04 -22.12
C GLU A 392 -8.88 9.23 -21.14
N ILE A 393 -8.07 10.25 -21.34
CA ILE A 393 -8.16 11.52 -20.61
C ILE A 393 -8.85 12.53 -21.52
N ILE A 394 -9.82 13.25 -20.98
CA ILE A 394 -10.58 14.27 -21.70
C ILE A 394 -10.09 15.63 -21.18
N ASP A 395 -9.57 16.43 -22.10
CA ASP A 395 -9.09 17.79 -21.83
C ASP A 395 -10.28 18.72 -22.09
N ASP A 396 -10.99 19.17 -21.04
CA ASP A 396 -12.17 20.05 -21.11
C ASP A 396 -11.77 21.53 -21.04
#